data_b3cba302160d8528a2d04ca7e2bdfdb3
#
_entry.id   b3cba302160d8528a2d04ca7e2bdfdb3
#
_cell.length_a   1.000
_cell.length_b   1.000
_cell.length_c   1.000
_cell.angle_alpha   90.00
_cell.angle_beta   90.00
_cell.angle_gamma   90.00
#
_symmetry.space_group_name_H-M   'P 1'
#
loop_
_entity.id
_entity.type
_entity.pdbx_description
1 polymer ?
#
loop_
_entity_poly.entity_id
_entity_poly.type
_entity_poly.pdbx_seq_one_letter_code
_entity_poly.pdbx_strand_id
1 'polypeptide(L)'
;KVIFDICGKQYEMKKDLDGDWYGVSDPLVVGFHYYFLNVDGVQVVDPASETYFGCCREAGGLEVPEGAEGNYYRPQQGVAHGQVRSVSYYAGSQKQFRRAMVYTPAEYETNTTKRYPVLYLQHGMGEDETGWSKQGMMQHIMDNLIAEGKAEPMIVVMESGDVKKPFVARPGKNVDEERSHYGASFYDVIIKDLIPMVDKTFRTYTDREHRAMAGLSWGGCQTF
;
A
#
# COMPACT_ATOMS: atom_id res chain seq x y z
N LYS A 1 -9.15 17.48 -26.22
CA LYS A 1 -7.80 17.79 -25.73
C LYS A 1 -7.43 16.76 -24.67
N VAL A 2 -6.24 16.13 -24.80
CA VAL A 2 -5.73 15.19 -23.80
C VAL A 2 -4.46 15.74 -23.19
N ILE A 3 -4.38 15.73 -21.87
CA ILE A 3 -3.22 16.18 -21.09
C ILE A 3 -2.74 15.02 -20.21
N PHE A 4 -1.45 14.77 -20.27
CA PHE A 4 -0.74 13.85 -19.36
C PHE A 4 -0.17 14.67 -18.20
N ASP A 5 -0.59 14.35 -16.98
CA ASP A 5 -0.17 15.04 -15.74
C ASP A 5 0.68 14.07 -14.91
N ILE A 6 1.95 14.38 -14.75
CA ILE A 6 2.91 13.59 -14.01
C ILE A 6 3.90 14.46 -13.24
N CYS A 7 4.19 14.13 -12.01
CA CYS A 7 5.11 14.87 -11.14
C CYS A 7 4.80 16.39 -11.04
N GLY A 8 3.52 16.74 -11.07
CA GLY A 8 3.07 18.13 -11.02
C GLY A 8 3.28 18.95 -12.29
N LYS A 9 3.64 18.30 -13.40
CA LYS A 9 3.78 18.91 -14.71
C LYS A 9 2.77 18.35 -15.69
N GLN A 10 2.28 19.20 -16.58
CA GLN A 10 1.26 18.86 -17.56
C GLN A 10 1.83 18.93 -18.99
N TYR A 11 1.61 17.86 -19.74
CA TYR A 11 2.07 17.72 -21.12
C TYR A 11 0.87 17.49 -22.03
N GLU A 12 0.69 18.36 -23.04
CA GLU A 12 -0.36 18.19 -24.04
C GLU A 12 -0.01 17.05 -24.98
N MET A 13 -0.90 16.07 -25.09
CA MET A 13 -0.74 14.94 -26.00
C MET A 13 -1.25 15.26 -27.39
N LYS A 14 -0.67 14.61 -28.38
CA LYS A 14 -1.07 14.68 -29.79
C LYS A 14 -1.63 13.34 -30.21
N LYS A 15 -2.59 13.37 -31.11
CA LYS A 15 -3.16 12.18 -31.73
C LYS A 15 -2.41 11.86 -33.01
N ASP A 16 -2.00 10.60 -33.21
CA ASP A 16 -1.38 10.14 -34.44
C ASP A 16 -2.42 9.68 -35.48
N LEU A 17 -1.94 9.16 -36.61
CA LEU A 17 -2.80 8.71 -37.72
C LEU A 17 -3.57 7.44 -37.40
N ASP A 18 -3.07 6.62 -36.48
CA ASP A 18 -3.70 5.37 -36.04
C ASP A 18 -4.75 5.60 -34.95
N GLY A 19 -4.77 6.81 -34.40
CA GLY A 19 -5.74 7.24 -33.41
C GLY A 19 -5.20 7.21 -31.97
N ASP A 20 -3.94 6.86 -31.80
CA ASP A 20 -3.28 6.80 -30.50
C ASP A 20 -2.84 8.20 -30.02
N TRP A 21 -2.88 8.39 -28.71
CA TRP A 21 -2.41 9.62 -28.08
C TRP A 21 -0.99 9.45 -27.58
N TYR A 22 -0.10 10.34 -27.94
CA TYR A 22 1.28 10.34 -27.51
C TYR A 22 1.74 11.71 -27.01
N GLY A 23 2.72 11.69 -26.12
CA GLY A 23 3.38 12.88 -25.60
C GLY A 23 4.77 12.51 -25.07
N VAL A 24 5.59 13.52 -24.86
CA VAL A 24 6.93 13.36 -24.28
C VAL A 24 7.00 14.23 -23.04
N SER A 25 7.32 13.63 -21.90
CA SER A 25 7.59 14.35 -20.66
C SER A 25 9.06 14.73 -20.56
N ASP A 26 9.39 15.59 -19.62
CA ASP A 26 10.77 15.71 -19.14
C ASP A 26 11.26 14.36 -18.60
N PRO A 27 12.60 14.12 -18.57
CA PRO A 27 13.14 12.95 -17.95
C PRO A 27 12.68 12.82 -16.50
N LEU A 28 12.22 11.62 -16.13
CA LEU A 28 11.80 11.29 -14.77
C LEU A 28 12.95 10.64 -14.01
N VAL A 29 12.95 10.80 -12.71
CA VAL A 29 13.85 10.06 -11.83
C VAL A 29 13.45 8.59 -11.78
N VAL A 30 14.40 7.72 -11.46
CA VAL A 30 14.16 6.29 -11.24
C VAL A 30 13.11 6.08 -10.14
N GLY A 31 12.24 5.11 -10.33
CA GLY A 31 11.21 4.71 -9.39
C GLY A 31 9.78 4.80 -9.93
N PHE A 32 8.82 4.56 -9.06
CA PHE A 32 7.40 4.58 -9.37
C PHE A 32 6.85 6.02 -9.34
N HIS A 33 6.04 6.36 -10.36
CA HIS A 33 5.39 7.66 -10.49
C HIS A 33 3.89 7.49 -10.76
N TYR A 34 3.08 8.21 -10.01
CA TYR A 34 1.67 8.37 -10.35
C TYR A 34 1.50 9.35 -11.50
N TYR A 35 0.58 9.06 -12.40
CA TYR A 35 0.13 9.99 -13.42
C TYR A 35 -1.38 10.01 -13.57
N PHE A 36 -1.87 11.07 -14.19
CA PHE A 36 -3.28 11.28 -14.47
C PHE A 36 -3.46 11.73 -15.91
N LEU A 37 -4.58 11.34 -16.50
CA LEU A 37 -5.02 11.86 -17.77
C LEU A 37 -6.15 12.87 -17.57
N ASN A 38 -6.11 13.99 -18.28
CA ASN A 38 -7.22 14.93 -18.35
C ASN A 38 -7.72 14.97 -19.78
N VAL A 39 -8.96 14.53 -20.00
CA VAL A 39 -9.62 14.48 -21.29
C VAL A 39 -10.71 15.53 -21.32
N ASP A 40 -10.53 16.59 -22.10
CA ASP A 40 -11.48 17.71 -22.24
C ASP A 40 -11.92 18.33 -20.90
N GLY A 41 -10.97 18.42 -19.96
CA GLY A 41 -11.21 18.99 -18.63
C GLY A 41 -11.66 17.99 -17.57
N VAL A 42 -11.90 16.73 -17.92
CA VAL A 42 -12.26 15.66 -16.99
C VAL A 42 -11.06 14.78 -16.71
N GLN A 43 -10.73 14.60 -15.45
CA GLN A 43 -9.69 13.67 -15.06
C GLN A 43 -10.20 12.23 -15.12
N VAL A 44 -9.46 11.39 -15.82
CA VAL A 44 -9.77 9.97 -16.04
C VAL A 44 -8.57 9.10 -15.69
N VAL A 45 -8.83 7.85 -15.36
CA VAL A 45 -7.79 6.81 -15.26
C VAL A 45 -7.47 6.32 -16.66
N ASP A 46 -6.21 6.02 -16.92
CA ASP A 46 -5.80 5.42 -18.20
C ASP A 46 -6.33 3.99 -18.29
N PRO A 47 -7.20 3.67 -19.26
CA PRO A 47 -7.75 2.32 -19.41
C PRO A 47 -6.71 1.29 -19.87
N ALA A 48 -5.55 1.73 -20.37
CA ALA A 48 -4.46 0.87 -20.81
C ALA A 48 -3.43 0.59 -19.71
N SER A 49 -3.55 1.24 -18.53
CA SER A 49 -2.67 1.06 -17.39
C SER A 49 -3.35 0.27 -16.26
N GLU A 50 -2.56 -0.40 -15.45
CA GLU A 50 -3.03 -0.86 -14.15
C GLU A 50 -3.42 0.36 -13.30
N THR A 51 -4.51 0.21 -12.53
CA THR A 51 -5.00 1.25 -11.63
C THR A 51 -4.40 1.07 -10.24
N TYR A 52 -3.88 2.18 -9.73
CA TYR A 52 -3.31 2.29 -8.38
C TYR A 52 -4.12 3.29 -7.57
N PHE A 53 -4.19 3.08 -6.27
CA PHE A 53 -4.74 4.10 -5.37
C PHE A 53 -3.61 4.94 -4.80
N GLY A 54 -3.59 6.23 -5.14
CA GLY A 54 -2.58 7.18 -4.68
C GLY A 54 -3.08 8.61 -4.81
N CYS A 55 -2.48 9.54 -4.08
CA CYS A 55 -2.95 10.93 -4.06
C CYS A 55 -4.44 11.09 -3.73
N CYS A 56 -4.98 10.22 -2.85
CA CYS A 56 -6.39 10.15 -2.42
C CYS A 56 -7.38 9.73 -3.53
N ARG A 57 -6.94 9.10 -4.62
CA ARG A 57 -7.77 8.72 -5.76
C ARG A 57 -7.11 7.63 -6.61
N GLU A 58 -7.86 7.10 -7.54
CA GLU A 58 -7.33 6.21 -8.57
C GLU A 58 -6.41 6.97 -9.54
N ALA A 59 -5.29 6.36 -9.90
CA ALA A 59 -4.23 6.92 -10.74
C ALA A 59 -3.65 5.84 -11.66
N GLY A 60 -3.10 6.24 -12.79
CA GLY A 60 -2.16 5.42 -13.55
C GLY A 60 -0.81 5.37 -12.85
N GLY A 61 -0.03 4.36 -13.14
CA GLY A 61 1.33 4.19 -12.61
C GLY A 61 2.34 3.98 -13.72
N LEU A 62 3.50 4.60 -13.58
CA LEU A 62 4.62 4.44 -14.49
C LEU A 62 5.89 4.21 -13.65
N GLU A 63 6.62 3.16 -13.97
CA GLU A 63 7.91 2.90 -13.36
C GLU A 63 9.04 3.23 -14.32
N VAL A 64 9.97 4.09 -13.86
CA VAL A 64 11.27 4.28 -14.50
C VAL A 64 12.21 3.25 -13.88
N PRO A 65 12.61 2.21 -14.62
CA PRO A 65 13.31 1.08 -14.03
C PRO A 65 14.72 1.46 -13.58
N GLU A 66 15.06 1.06 -12.38
CA GLU A 66 16.44 1.00 -11.91
C GLU A 66 17.25 -0.04 -12.69
N GLY A 67 18.57 0.15 -12.78
CA GLY A 67 19.50 -0.85 -13.31
C GLY A 67 19.52 -2.14 -12.47
N ALA A 68 20.67 -2.78 -12.38
CA ALA A 68 20.85 -3.99 -11.58
C ALA A 68 20.56 -3.77 -10.09
N GLU A 69 20.70 -2.55 -9.59
CA GLU A 69 20.38 -2.17 -8.21
C GLU A 69 18.90 -2.40 -7.86
N GLY A 70 17.98 -2.29 -8.84
CA GLY A 70 16.57 -2.57 -8.66
C GLY A 70 16.19 -4.05 -8.54
N ASN A 71 17.15 -4.96 -8.59
CA ASN A 71 16.86 -6.39 -8.47
C ASN A 71 16.25 -6.77 -7.12
N TYR A 72 16.43 -5.97 -6.08
CA TYR A 72 15.88 -6.26 -4.77
C TYR A 72 14.34 -6.24 -4.74
N TYR A 73 13.68 -5.45 -5.58
CA TYR A 73 12.21 -5.35 -5.64
C TYR A 73 11.57 -6.06 -6.84
N ARG A 74 12.39 -6.62 -7.75
CA ARG A 74 11.90 -7.37 -8.91
C ARG A 74 11.78 -8.85 -8.60
N PRO A 75 10.79 -9.57 -9.18
CA PRO A 75 10.74 -11.02 -9.07
C PRO A 75 12.01 -11.63 -9.69
N GLN A 76 12.67 -12.52 -8.95
CA GLN A 76 13.90 -13.19 -9.41
C GLN A 76 13.61 -14.63 -9.80
N GLN A 77 14.23 -15.09 -10.91
CA GLN A 77 14.10 -16.47 -11.34
C GLN A 77 14.72 -17.41 -10.28
N GLY A 78 13.98 -18.45 -9.93
CA GLY A 78 14.42 -19.44 -8.93
C GLY A 78 14.16 -19.05 -7.48
N VAL A 79 13.67 -17.86 -7.21
CA VAL A 79 13.19 -17.46 -5.89
C VAL A 79 11.74 -17.92 -5.72
N ALA A 80 11.46 -18.61 -4.61
CA ALA A 80 10.10 -19.01 -4.28
C ALA A 80 9.30 -17.78 -3.82
N HIS A 81 8.09 -17.62 -4.34
CA HIS A 81 7.25 -16.46 -4.08
C HIS A 81 6.17 -16.74 -3.04
N GLY A 82 6.03 -15.80 -2.09
CA GLY A 82 4.90 -15.74 -1.17
C GLY A 82 3.60 -15.30 -1.84
N GLN A 83 2.56 -15.16 -1.06
CA GLN A 83 1.24 -14.77 -1.55
C GLN A 83 0.74 -13.54 -0.83
N VAL A 84 0.12 -12.61 -1.57
CA VAL A 84 -0.62 -11.48 -1.02
C VAL A 84 -2.12 -11.77 -1.13
N ARG A 85 -2.81 -11.75 0.01
CA ARG A 85 -4.24 -12.05 0.11
C ARG A 85 -5.01 -10.84 0.57
N SER A 86 -6.15 -10.60 -0.03
CA SER A 86 -7.14 -9.65 0.48
C SER A 86 -8.00 -10.33 1.55
N VAL A 87 -8.01 -9.77 2.74
CA VAL A 87 -8.75 -10.30 3.90
C VAL A 87 -9.75 -9.25 4.38
N SER A 88 -11.03 -9.59 4.34
CA SER A 88 -12.08 -8.76 4.92
C SER A 88 -12.33 -9.16 6.37
N TYR A 89 -12.47 -8.17 7.26
CA TYR A 89 -12.77 -8.41 8.67
C TYR A 89 -13.69 -7.32 9.21
N TYR A 90 -14.42 -7.65 10.27
CA TYR A 90 -15.28 -6.68 10.95
C TYR A 90 -14.49 -6.00 12.07
N ALA A 91 -14.29 -4.69 11.95
CA ALA A 91 -13.67 -3.87 12.98
C ALA A 91 -14.74 -3.37 13.95
N GLY A 92 -14.82 -3.98 15.12
CA GLY A 92 -15.78 -3.65 16.15
C GLY A 92 -15.63 -2.21 16.67
N SER A 93 -14.38 -1.72 16.76
CA SER A 93 -14.04 -0.35 17.17
C SER A 93 -14.62 0.70 16.22
N GLN A 94 -14.77 0.36 14.93
CA GLN A 94 -15.28 1.24 13.88
C GLN A 94 -16.71 0.88 13.44
N LYS A 95 -17.24 -0.25 13.90
CA LYS A 95 -18.57 -0.79 13.52
C LYS A 95 -18.75 -0.94 12.01
N GLN A 96 -17.69 -1.36 11.31
CA GLN A 96 -17.70 -1.55 9.85
C GLN A 96 -16.79 -2.68 9.42
N PHE A 97 -17.03 -3.20 8.22
CA PHE A 97 -16.07 -4.09 7.56
C PHE A 97 -14.89 -3.28 7.03
N ARG A 98 -13.70 -3.83 7.23
CA ARG A 98 -12.44 -3.31 6.72
C ARG A 98 -11.74 -4.39 5.91
N ARG A 99 -10.71 -4.00 5.18
CA ARG A 99 -9.89 -4.88 4.36
C ARG A 99 -8.42 -4.69 4.72
N ALA A 100 -7.70 -5.80 4.84
CA ALA A 100 -6.26 -5.80 4.93
C ALA A 100 -5.66 -6.65 3.80
N MET A 101 -4.50 -6.26 3.29
CA MET A 101 -3.68 -7.11 2.44
C MET A 101 -2.67 -7.83 3.32
N VAL A 102 -2.58 -9.15 3.18
CA VAL A 102 -1.72 -9.98 4.02
C VAL A 102 -0.78 -10.79 3.14
N TYR A 103 0.52 -10.53 3.27
CA TYR A 103 1.56 -11.37 2.67
C TYR A 103 1.90 -12.53 3.59
N THR A 104 2.00 -13.71 3.02
CA THR A 104 2.53 -14.92 3.67
C THR A 104 3.72 -15.43 2.88
N PRO A 105 4.84 -15.84 3.54
CA PRO A 105 6.04 -16.31 2.83
C PRO A 105 5.79 -17.59 2.06
N ALA A 106 6.63 -17.89 1.07
CA ALA A 106 6.44 -19.01 0.15
C ALA A 106 6.24 -20.37 0.83
N GLU A 107 6.92 -20.61 1.94
CA GLU A 107 6.79 -21.85 2.72
C GLU A 107 5.49 -21.97 3.55
N TYR A 108 4.71 -20.89 3.64
CA TYR A 108 3.55 -20.84 4.53
C TYR A 108 2.55 -21.95 4.26
N GLU A 109 2.27 -22.28 3.01
CA GLU A 109 1.28 -23.32 2.67
C GLU A 109 1.81 -24.76 2.88
N THR A 110 3.11 -24.95 2.79
CA THR A 110 3.74 -26.27 2.92
C THR A 110 4.17 -26.57 4.34
N ASN A 111 4.59 -25.57 5.11
CA ASN A 111 4.97 -25.73 6.52
C ASN A 111 3.80 -25.37 7.44
N THR A 112 2.87 -26.30 7.58
CA THR A 112 1.61 -26.08 8.30
C THR A 112 1.71 -25.96 9.82
N THR A 113 2.87 -26.26 10.40
CA THR A 113 3.11 -26.20 11.86
C THR A 113 3.90 -24.99 12.31
N LYS A 114 4.63 -24.35 11.39
CA LYS A 114 5.45 -23.18 11.69
C LYS A 114 4.59 -21.95 11.98
N ARG A 115 5.00 -21.21 13.00
CA ARG A 115 4.47 -19.87 13.32
C ARG A 115 5.44 -18.81 12.86
N TYR A 116 4.93 -17.61 12.61
CA TYR A 116 5.67 -16.53 11.98
C TYR A 116 5.56 -15.24 12.79
N PRO A 117 6.61 -14.44 12.88
CA PRO A 117 6.52 -13.07 13.35
C PRO A 117 5.67 -12.24 12.36
N VAL A 118 5.15 -11.12 12.83
CA VAL A 118 4.25 -10.26 12.04
C VAL A 118 4.79 -8.84 11.97
N LEU A 119 4.92 -8.32 10.75
CA LEU A 119 5.15 -6.92 10.48
C LEU A 119 3.84 -6.25 10.05
N TYR A 120 3.38 -5.25 10.79
CA TYR A 120 2.30 -4.36 10.40
C TYR A 120 2.90 -3.18 9.65
N LEU A 121 2.60 -3.05 8.35
CA LEU A 121 3.24 -2.10 7.44
C LEU A 121 2.23 -1.09 6.92
N GLN A 122 2.39 0.18 7.32
CA GLN A 122 1.44 1.23 7.02
C GLN A 122 1.86 2.08 5.82
N HIS A 123 0.91 2.40 4.96
CA HIS A 123 1.09 3.26 3.80
C HIS A 123 1.15 4.76 4.16
N GLY A 124 1.58 5.59 3.22
CA GLY A 124 1.60 7.05 3.34
C GLY A 124 0.22 7.68 3.15
N MET A 125 0.12 8.98 3.46
CA MET A 125 -1.12 9.73 3.24
C MET A 125 -1.53 9.68 1.75
N GLY A 126 -2.82 9.41 1.51
CA GLY A 126 -3.38 9.37 0.17
C GLY A 126 -3.24 8.04 -0.56
N GLU A 127 -2.70 7.02 0.09
CA GLU A 127 -2.67 5.63 -0.37
C GLU A 127 -3.69 4.77 0.40
N ASP A 128 -3.71 3.48 0.14
CA ASP A 128 -4.54 2.50 0.84
C ASP A 128 -3.76 1.22 1.16
N GLU A 129 -4.44 0.20 1.67
CA GLU A 129 -3.84 -1.08 2.04
C GLU A 129 -3.14 -1.82 0.88
N THR A 130 -3.36 -1.41 -0.37
CA THR A 130 -2.72 -2.02 -1.55
C THR A 130 -1.38 -1.39 -1.90
N GLY A 131 -1.07 -0.20 -1.39
CA GLY A 131 0.08 0.62 -1.79
C GLY A 131 1.41 -0.13 -1.70
N TRP A 132 1.69 -0.77 -0.59
CA TRP A 132 2.93 -1.51 -0.40
C TRP A 132 3.07 -2.74 -1.30
N SER A 133 1.97 -3.41 -1.63
CA SER A 133 2.00 -4.60 -2.49
C SER A 133 2.00 -4.25 -3.97
N LYS A 134 1.32 -3.18 -4.38
CA LYS A 134 1.25 -2.77 -5.78
C LYS A 134 2.41 -1.85 -6.17
N GLN A 135 2.45 -0.65 -5.60
CA GLN A 135 3.50 0.33 -5.92
C GLN A 135 4.84 -0.03 -5.29
N GLY A 136 4.81 -0.50 -4.04
CA GLY A 136 6.01 -0.80 -3.26
C GLY A 136 6.65 -2.15 -3.54
N MET A 137 6.00 -3.03 -4.32
CA MET A 137 6.52 -4.38 -4.64
C MET A 137 7.01 -5.18 -3.42
N MET A 138 6.43 -4.90 -2.23
CA MET A 138 6.87 -5.43 -0.94
C MET A 138 7.02 -6.96 -0.94
N GLN A 139 6.10 -7.69 -1.60
CA GLN A 139 6.16 -9.14 -1.68
C GLN A 139 7.45 -9.64 -2.35
N HIS A 140 7.91 -8.98 -3.41
CA HIS A 140 9.15 -9.37 -4.08
C HIS A 140 10.39 -9.01 -3.25
N ILE A 141 10.34 -7.87 -2.55
CA ILE A 141 11.40 -7.49 -1.60
C ILE A 141 11.53 -8.56 -0.51
N MET A 142 10.41 -8.98 0.07
CA MET A 142 10.40 -10.01 1.11
C MET A 142 10.88 -11.36 0.58
N ASP A 143 10.38 -11.79 -0.58
CA ASP A 143 10.79 -13.05 -1.20
C ASP A 143 12.31 -13.09 -1.45
N ASN A 144 12.85 -12.02 -2.01
CA ASN A 144 14.29 -11.91 -2.30
C ASN A 144 15.14 -11.90 -1.02
N LEU A 145 14.75 -11.10 -0.02
CA LEU A 145 15.45 -11.02 1.25
C LEU A 145 15.43 -12.36 2.02
N ILE A 146 14.30 -13.07 1.99
CA ILE A 146 14.18 -14.39 2.63
C ILE A 146 15.07 -15.40 1.88
N ALA A 147 15.05 -15.41 0.54
CA ALA A 147 15.88 -16.31 -0.25
C ALA A 147 17.38 -16.06 -0.06
N GLU A 148 17.78 -14.81 0.17
CA GLU A 148 19.17 -14.43 0.48
C GLU A 148 19.56 -14.66 1.95
N GLY A 149 18.64 -15.09 2.81
CA GLY A 149 18.87 -15.24 4.24
C GLY A 149 19.08 -13.92 5.00
N LYS A 150 18.66 -12.81 4.42
CA LYS A 150 18.74 -11.45 5.01
C LYS A 150 17.51 -11.08 5.85
N ALA A 151 16.41 -11.79 5.65
CA ALA A 151 15.22 -11.66 6.46
C ALA A 151 14.69 -13.03 6.86
N GLU A 152 14.14 -13.12 8.06
CA GLU A 152 13.38 -14.30 8.47
C GLU A 152 12.02 -14.32 7.76
N PRO A 153 11.50 -15.52 7.42
CA PRO A 153 10.14 -15.64 6.92
C PRO A 153 9.14 -15.05 7.93
N MET A 154 8.36 -14.07 7.49
CA MET A 154 7.38 -13.37 8.31
C MET A 154 6.10 -13.10 7.55
N ILE A 155 5.02 -12.85 8.27
CA ILE A 155 3.76 -12.34 7.74
C ILE A 155 3.83 -10.82 7.71
N VAL A 156 3.42 -10.20 6.59
CA VAL A 156 3.30 -8.74 6.52
C VAL A 156 1.84 -8.36 6.34
N VAL A 157 1.32 -7.51 7.22
CA VAL A 157 -0.06 -7.07 7.23
C VAL A 157 -0.12 -5.59 6.88
N MET A 158 -0.80 -5.28 5.80
CA MET A 158 -1.01 -3.92 5.30
C MET A 158 -2.48 -3.59 5.45
N GLU A 159 -2.79 -2.60 6.24
CA GLU A 159 -4.16 -2.17 6.52
C GLU A 159 -4.33 -0.70 6.15
N SER A 160 -5.52 -0.30 5.74
CA SER A 160 -5.78 1.10 5.47
C SER A 160 -5.67 1.91 6.76
N GLY A 161 -4.75 2.88 6.77
CA GLY A 161 -4.60 3.82 7.88
C GLY A 161 -5.74 4.84 7.96
N ASP A 162 -6.63 4.85 6.96
CA ASP A 162 -7.77 5.78 6.90
C ASP A 162 -8.90 5.31 7.82
N VAL A 163 -8.99 5.94 8.97
CA VAL A 163 -10.04 5.71 9.96
C VAL A 163 -11.07 6.81 9.80
N LYS A 164 -12.04 6.60 8.92
CA LYS A 164 -13.14 7.55 8.72
C LYS A 164 -14.03 7.58 9.97
N LYS A 165 -13.73 8.50 10.91
CA LYS A 165 -14.82 9.05 11.72
C LYS A 165 -15.54 10.09 10.86
N PRO A 166 -16.88 10.06 10.78
CA PRO A 166 -17.58 11.21 10.24
C PRO A 166 -17.11 12.42 11.05
N PHE A 167 -16.49 13.37 10.37
CA PHE A 167 -16.10 14.65 10.96
C PHE A 167 -17.42 15.38 11.29
N VAL A 168 -17.92 15.14 12.46
CA VAL A 168 -18.95 15.99 13.05
C VAL A 168 -18.19 16.97 13.92
N ALA A 169 -17.88 18.13 13.33
CA ALA A 169 -17.41 19.25 14.13
C ALA A 169 -18.45 19.57 15.21
N ARG A 170 -18.16 19.19 16.43
CA ARG A 170 -19.03 19.52 17.56
C ARG A 170 -18.95 21.03 17.81
N PRO A 171 -20.05 21.75 17.87
CA PRO A 171 -20.04 23.17 18.17
C PRO A 171 -19.23 23.44 19.44
N GLY A 172 -18.20 24.30 19.34
CA GLY A 172 -17.35 24.73 20.47
C GLY A 172 -16.13 23.87 20.79
N LYS A 173 -15.77 22.88 19.97
CA LYS A 173 -14.51 22.12 20.09
C LYS A 173 -13.47 22.60 19.07
N ASN A 174 -12.20 22.65 19.50
CA ASN A 174 -11.09 23.01 18.63
C ASN A 174 -10.86 21.89 17.59
N VAL A 175 -10.76 22.25 16.31
CA VAL A 175 -10.50 21.34 15.20
C VAL A 175 -9.20 20.54 15.40
N ASP A 176 -8.21 21.10 16.04
CA ASP A 176 -6.92 20.45 16.30
C ASP A 176 -6.99 19.42 17.43
N GLU A 177 -7.86 19.60 18.43
CA GLU A 177 -8.15 18.58 19.45
C GLU A 177 -8.88 17.40 18.87
N GLU A 178 -9.75 17.59 17.88
CA GLU A 178 -10.44 16.50 17.20
C GLU A 178 -9.54 15.76 16.23
N ARG A 179 -8.58 16.43 15.59
CA ARG A 179 -7.53 15.77 14.77
C ARG A 179 -6.62 14.88 15.60
N SER A 180 -6.33 15.20 16.85
CA SER A 180 -5.53 14.34 17.73
C SER A 180 -6.20 13.01 18.05
N HIS A 181 -7.52 12.88 17.83
CA HIS A 181 -8.28 11.65 18.01
C HIS A 181 -8.21 10.70 16.79
N TYR A 182 -7.68 11.15 15.64
CA TYR A 182 -7.48 10.28 14.48
C TYR A 182 -6.48 9.15 14.77
N GLY A 183 -5.38 9.47 15.46
CA GLY A 183 -4.41 8.47 15.88
C GLY A 183 -4.98 7.44 16.85
N ALA A 184 -5.77 7.89 17.84
CA ALA A 184 -6.40 7.01 18.82
C ALA A 184 -7.37 6.01 18.18
N SER A 185 -8.10 6.43 17.14
CA SER A 185 -9.02 5.55 16.44
C SER A 185 -8.32 4.48 15.62
N PHE A 186 -7.18 4.81 15.00
CA PHE A 186 -6.36 3.83 14.29
C PHE A 186 -5.72 2.84 15.25
N TYR A 187 -5.23 3.32 16.39
CA TYR A 187 -4.73 2.45 17.47
C TYR A 187 -5.78 1.43 17.92
N ASP A 188 -7.04 1.85 18.09
CA ASP A 188 -8.12 0.95 18.45
C ASP A 188 -8.34 -0.14 17.37
N VAL A 189 -8.28 0.22 16.09
CA VAL A 189 -8.38 -0.74 14.98
C VAL A 189 -7.22 -1.75 15.05
N ILE A 190 -5.99 -1.29 15.21
CA ILE A 190 -4.82 -2.18 15.26
C ILE A 190 -4.91 -3.13 16.45
N ILE A 191 -5.11 -2.59 17.67
CA ILE A 191 -4.98 -3.38 18.90
C ILE A 191 -6.23 -4.22 19.19
N LYS A 192 -7.42 -3.67 18.93
CA LYS A 192 -8.67 -4.34 19.32
C LYS A 192 -9.26 -5.21 18.21
N ASP A 193 -8.95 -4.92 16.96
CA ASP A 193 -9.58 -5.59 15.83
C ASP A 193 -8.57 -6.35 14.95
N LEU A 194 -7.54 -5.68 14.42
CA LEU A 194 -6.65 -6.25 13.42
C LEU A 194 -5.72 -7.33 14.00
N ILE A 195 -5.00 -7.03 15.07
CA ILE A 195 -4.08 -8.00 15.69
C ILE A 195 -4.83 -9.27 16.13
N PRO A 196 -5.96 -9.19 16.84
CA PRO A 196 -6.72 -10.39 17.20
C PRO A 196 -7.24 -11.18 15.99
N MET A 197 -7.64 -10.48 14.92
CA MET A 197 -8.07 -11.13 13.70
C MET A 197 -6.92 -11.87 13.02
N VAL A 198 -5.76 -11.24 12.90
CA VAL A 198 -4.55 -11.82 12.30
C VAL A 198 -4.10 -13.05 13.09
N ASP A 199 -4.01 -12.96 14.40
CA ASP A 199 -3.60 -14.07 15.28
C ASP A 199 -4.58 -15.25 15.24
N LYS A 200 -5.86 -14.98 15.04
CA LYS A 200 -6.89 -16.03 14.89
C LYS A 200 -6.85 -16.70 13.53
N THR A 201 -6.50 -15.94 12.50
CA THR A 201 -6.62 -16.38 11.09
C THR A 201 -5.33 -17.00 10.56
N PHE A 202 -4.19 -16.51 11.01
CA PHE A 202 -2.88 -16.90 10.52
C PHE A 202 -2.04 -17.56 11.64
N ARG A 203 -1.05 -18.34 11.23
CA ARG A 203 -0.09 -18.97 12.16
C ARG A 203 0.97 -17.97 12.61
N THR A 204 0.63 -17.14 13.57
CA THR A 204 1.51 -16.11 14.14
C THR A 204 2.08 -16.52 15.49
N TYR A 205 3.22 -15.96 15.86
CA TYR A 205 3.57 -15.80 17.26
C TYR A 205 2.69 -14.70 17.85
N THR A 206 2.06 -14.96 18.99
CA THR A 206 1.04 -14.06 19.57
C THR A 206 1.59 -13.11 20.64
N ASP A 207 2.88 -13.17 20.90
CA ASP A 207 3.58 -12.32 21.87
C ASP A 207 4.07 -11.02 21.22
N ARG A 208 4.46 -10.06 22.05
CA ARG A 208 4.90 -8.72 21.63
C ARG A 208 6.24 -8.77 20.92
N GLU A 209 7.13 -9.64 21.33
CA GLU A 209 8.52 -9.74 20.86
C GLU A 209 8.58 -10.16 19.37
N HIS A 210 7.53 -10.81 18.87
CA HIS A 210 7.41 -11.23 17.47
C HIS A 210 6.48 -10.33 16.65
N ARG A 211 6.24 -9.09 17.12
CA ARG A 211 5.48 -8.07 16.36
C ARG A 211 6.30 -6.83 16.14
N ALA A 212 6.24 -6.32 14.92
CA ALA A 212 6.81 -5.02 14.57
C ALA A 212 5.78 -4.20 13.80
N MET A 213 5.94 -2.90 13.85
CA MET A 213 5.17 -1.96 13.05
C MET A 213 6.12 -0.99 12.36
N ALA A 214 5.85 -0.70 11.09
CA ALA A 214 6.59 0.26 10.29
C ALA A 214 5.64 1.02 9.37
N GLY A 215 6.07 2.17 8.86
CA GLY A 215 5.24 2.93 7.95
C GLY A 215 5.98 4.04 7.24
N LEU A 216 5.41 4.49 6.12
CA LEU A 216 5.89 5.60 5.32
C LEU A 216 5.11 6.86 5.69
N SER A 217 5.80 8.00 5.90
CA SER A 217 5.16 9.31 6.09
C SER A 217 4.07 9.28 7.18
N TRP A 218 2.79 9.45 6.82
CA TRP A 218 1.67 9.33 7.76
C TRP A 218 1.63 7.97 8.46
N GLY A 219 1.90 6.89 7.73
CA GLY A 219 2.04 5.56 8.32
C GLY A 219 3.17 5.50 9.35
N GLY A 220 4.28 6.22 9.14
CA GLY A 220 5.32 6.39 10.14
C GLY A 220 4.80 7.06 11.42
N CYS A 221 4.00 8.12 11.30
CA CYS A 221 3.36 8.76 12.44
C CYS A 221 2.40 7.84 13.20
N GLN A 222 1.78 6.87 12.51
CA GLN A 222 0.89 5.89 13.12
C GLN A 222 1.63 4.76 13.87
N THR A 223 2.95 4.66 13.70
CA THR A 223 3.79 3.65 14.37
C THR A 223 4.33 4.09 15.72
N PHE A 224 4.22 5.36 16.04
CA PHE A 224 4.62 5.98 17.31
C PHE A 224 3.39 6.25 18.21
#